data_6440bc5578eab3e6258a081f3d4791fd
#
_entry.id   6440bc5578eab3e6258a081f3d4791fd
#
_cell.length_a   1.000
_cell.length_b   1.000
_cell.length_c   1.000
_cell.angle_alpha   90.00
_cell.angle_beta   90.00
_cell.angle_gamma   90.00
#
_symmetry.space_group_name_H-M   'P 1'
#
loop_
_entity.id
_entity.type
_entity.pdbx_description
1 polymer ?
#
loop_
_entity_poly.entity_id
_entity_poly.type
_entity_poly.pdbx_seq_one_letter_code
_entity_poly.pdbx_strand_id
1 'polypeptide(L)'
;MLLGRMMHQSLSIGSLIDHAARYHAGTEIVSALTEGGFEHTTWGEVGANAHRIGSALIARGMEKGDRIGTLAWNNRRHLELYFGVPGMGMVCHTLNPRLAPDQLVYIVNHASDRMLFIEKTFVPLIAKLRDQLTTLRGIVLLGGRDEEAAAAIPGL
;
A
#
# COMPACT_ATOMS: atom_id res chain seq x y z
N MET A 1 -18.24 12.41 39.72
CA MET A 1 -16.99 12.92 39.14
C MET A 1 -17.26 13.24 37.66
N LEU A 2 -17.16 14.51 37.27
CA LEU A 2 -17.30 14.89 35.85
C LEU A 2 -16.01 14.46 35.14
N LEU A 3 -16.14 13.54 34.20
CA LEU A 3 -15.05 13.20 33.29
C LEU A 3 -14.73 14.43 32.43
N GLY A 4 -13.45 14.73 32.24
CA GLY A 4 -13.02 15.83 31.37
C GLY A 4 -13.54 15.65 29.95
N ARG A 5 -13.57 16.73 29.16
CA ARG A 5 -14.01 16.71 27.75
C ARG A 5 -12.97 16.16 26.76
N MET A 6 -12.09 15.29 27.22
CA MET A 6 -11.12 14.65 26.33
C MET A 6 -11.76 13.49 25.56
N MET A 7 -11.42 13.35 24.30
CA MET A 7 -11.83 12.20 23.50
C MET A 7 -11.23 10.91 24.09
N HIS A 8 -12.06 9.89 24.22
CA HIS A 8 -11.61 8.54 24.58
C HIS A 8 -11.24 7.69 23.36
N GLN A 9 -11.43 8.23 22.15
CA GLN A 9 -11.13 7.55 20.90
C GLN A 9 -9.69 7.88 20.45
N SER A 10 -8.92 6.85 20.15
CA SER A 10 -7.58 7.01 19.60
C SER A 10 -7.62 7.66 18.21
N LEU A 11 -6.74 8.63 17.97
CA LEU A 11 -6.50 9.14 16.62
C LEU A 11 -5.74 8.07 15.83
N SER A 12 -6.39 7.46 14.87
CA SER A 12 -5.81 6.43 14.01
C SER A 12 -5.98 6.82 12.54
N ILE A 13 -5.06 6.34 11.69
CA ILE A 13 -5.14 6.58 10.24
C ILE A 13 -6.42 5.96 9.66
N GLY A 14 -6.86 4.80 10.17
CA GLY A 14 -8.13 4.20 9.79
C GLY A 14 -9.34 5.09 10.05
N SER A 15 -9.36 5.82 11.17
CA SER A 15 -10.46 6.74 11.46
C SER A 15 -10.56 7.93 10.49
N LEU A 16 -9.45 8.32 9.87
CA LEU A 16 -9.44 9.41 8.88
C LEU A 16 -10.13 8.99 7.58
N ILE A 17 -9.84 7.80 7.08
CA ILE A 17 -10.50 7.32 5.86
C ILE A 17 -11.98 7.01 6.10
N ASP A 18 -12.33 6.46 7.26
CA ASP A 18 -13.73 6.22 7.63
C ASP A 18 -14.52 7.54 7.70
N HIS A 19 -13.92 8.59 8.25
CA HIS A 19 -14.50 9.93 8.27
C HIS A 19 -14.69 10.46 6.85
N ALA A 20 -13.64 10.42 6.01
CA ALA A 20 -13.67 10.91 4.64
C ALA A 20 -14.73 10.16 3.81
N ALA A 21 -14.75 8.83 3.88
CA ALA A 21 -15.71 8.01 3.17
C ALA A 21 -17.17 8.23 3.65
N ARG A 22 -17.36 8.56 4.92
CA ARG A 22 -18.71 8.80 5.48
C ARG A 22 -19.26 10.18 5.18
N TYR A 23 -18.45 11.22 5.32
CA TYR A 23 -18.90 12.61 5.27
C TYR A 23 -18.57 13.33 3.95
N HIS A 24 -17.63 12.79 3.20
CA HIS A 24 -17.12 13.34 1.94
C HIS A 24 -17.09 12.30 0.81
N ALA A 25 -17.98 11.30 0.89
CA ALA A 25 -17.98 10.15 -0.04
C ALA A 25 -17.91 10.53 -1.51
N GLY A 26 -18.65 11.58 -1.93
CA GLY A 26 -18.71 12.03 -3.32
C GLY A 26 -17.60 13.02 -3.74
N THR A 27 -16.70 13.42 -2.83
CA THR A 27 -15.63 14.34 -3.19
C THR A 27 -14.60 13.63 -4.05
N GLU A 28 -14.32 14.23 -5.19
CA GLU A 28 -13.44 13.67 -6.22
C GLU A 28 -11.97 13.72 -5.82
N ILE A 29 -11.24 12.70 -6.26
CA ILE A 29 -9.79 12.58 -6.20
C ILE A 29 -9.30 12.31 -7.63
N VAL A 30 -8.40 13.13 -8.12
CA VAL A 30 -7.81 12.98 -9.45
C VAL A 30 -6.37 12.51 -9.31
N SER A 31 -6.02 11.43 -9.99
CA SER A 31 -4.68 10.87 -10.02
C SER A 31 -4.10 10.92 -11.43
N ALA A 32 -2.89 11.44 -11.58
CA ALA A 32 -2.12 11.28 -12.82
C ALA A 32 -1.55 9.85 -12.86
N LEU A 33 -1.72 9.16 -13.98
CA LEU A 33 -1.22 7.80 -14.18
C LEU A 33 0.13 7.82 -14.91
N THR A 34 1.01 6.90 -14.54
CA THR A 34 2.32 6.74 -15.21
C THR A 34 2.18 6.23 -16.64
N GLU A 35 1.12 5.48 -16.91
CA GLU A 35 0.72 5.01 -18.24
C GLU A 35 0.07 6.11 -19.10
N GLY A 36 -0.11 7.31 -18.55
CA GLY A 36 -0.72 8.47 -19.19
C GLY A 36 -2.18 8.68 -18.84
N GLY A 37 -2.62 9.94 -18.90
CA GLY A 37 -3.98 10.33 -18.57
C GLY A 37 -4.23 10.55 -17.08
N PHE A 38 -5.50 10.67 -16.75
CA PHE A 38 -5.98 10.89 -15.38
C PHE A 38 -7.02 9.84 -15.01
N GLU A 39 -6.97 9.39 -13.78
CA GLU A 39 -7.97 8.54 -13.16
C GLU A 39 -8.76 9.36 -12.14
N HIS A 40 -10.07 9.28 -12.21
CA HIS A 40 -10.99 9.94 -11.31
C HIS A 40 -11.58 8.90 -10.35
N THR A 41 -11.59 9.21 -9.08
CA THR A 41 -12.18 8.38 -8.03
C THR A 41 -12.76 9.27 -6.94
N THR A 42 -13.35 8.68 -5.91
CA THR A 42 -13.96 9.41 -4.80
C THR A 42 -13.47 8.88 -3.45
N TRP A 43 -13.63 9.67 -2.38
CA TRP A 43 -13.29 9.20 -1.03
C TRP A 43 -14.10 7.96 -0.61
N GLY A 44 -15.33 7.83 -1.08
CA GLY A 44 -16.13 6.64 -0.84
C GLY A 44 -15.49 5.38 -1.45
N GLU A 45 -15.02 5.48 -2.69
CA GLU A 45 -14.36 4.37 -3.40
C GLU A 45 -13.00 4.05 -2.79
N VAL A 46 -12.18 5.07 -2.50
CA VAL A 46 -10.89 4.88 -1.81
C VAL A 46 -11.07 4.20 -0.46
N GLY A 47 -12.07 4.61 0.34
CA GLY A 47 -12.38 3.97 1.62
C GLY A 47 -12.77 2.50 1.45
N ALA A 48 -13.68 2.21 0.52
CA ALA A 48 -14.10 0.83 0.24
C ALA A 48 -12.92 -0.05 -0.21
N ASN A 49 -12.03 0.48 -1.07
CA ASN A 49 -10.86 -0.25 -1.56
C ASN A 49 -9.81 -0.42 -0.46
N ALA A 50 -9.57 0.59 0.39
CA ALA A 50 -8.68 0.47 1.53
C ALA A 50 -9.10 -0.69 2.47
N HIS A 51 -10.40 -0.82 2.76
CA HIS A 51 -10.92 -1.95 3.54
C HIS A 51 -10.75 -3.29 2.84
N ARG A 52 -10.93 -3.36 1.51
CA ARG A 52 -10.68 -4.58 0.73
C ARG A 52 -9.22 -4.99 0.76
N ILE A 53 -8.29 -4.04 0.64
CA ILE A 53 -6.84 -4.27 0.76
C ILE A 53 -6.53 -4.82 2.15
N GLY A 54 -7.01 -4.19 3.21
CA GLY A 54 -6.81 -4.66 4.58
C GLY A 54 -7.31 -6.08 4.79
N SER A 55 -8.52 -6.38 4.33
CA SER A 55 -9.10 -7.72 4.41
C SER A 55 -8.29 -8.75 3.63
N ALA A 56 -7.81 -8.38 2.43
CA ALA A 56 -6.99 -9.26 1.60
C ALA A 56 -5.62 -9.56 2.22
N LEU A 57 -5.01 -8.60 2.92
CA LEU A 57 -3.76 -8.79 3.64
C LEU A 57 -3.95 -9.75 4.84
N ILE A 58 -5.00 -9.57 5.62
CA ILE A 58 -5.35 -10.48 6.71
C ILE A 58 -5.59 -11.91 6.19
N ALA A 59 -6.36 -12.05 5.10
CA ALA A 59 -6.60 -13.35 4.47
C ALA A 59 -5.32 -14.04 3.97
N ARG A 60 -4.25 -13.27 3.69
CA ARG A 60 -2.92 -13.78 3.35
C ARG A 60 -2.02 -14.02 4.56
N GLY A 61 -2.55 -13.96 5.77
CA GLY A 61 -1.83 -14.22 7.01
C GLY A 61 -0.89 -13.08 7.43
N MET A 62 -1.20 -11.85 7.00
CA MET A 62 -0.51 -10.68 7.55
C MET A 62 -1.13 -10.30 8.89
N GLU A 63 -0.28 -9.93 9.83
CA GLU A 63 -0.64 -9.65 11.22
C GLU A 63 -0.37 -8.18 11.58
N LYS A 64 -0.95 -7.75 12.69
CA LYS A 64 -0.69 -6.44 13.26
C LYS A 64 0.82 -6.26 13.54
N GLY A 65 1.37 -5.15 13.07
CA GLY A 65 2.80 -4.83 13.18
C GLY A 65 3.64 -5.36 12.01
N ASP A 66 3.11 -6.19 11.11
CA ASP A 66 3.82 -6.55 9.90
C ASP A 66 4.07 -5.32 9.02
N ARG A 67 5.23 -5.27 8.35
CA ARG A 67 5.59 -4.20 7.42
C ARG A 67 5.24 -4.63 6.02
N ILE A 68 4.53 -3.74 5.35
CA ILE A 68 4.11 -3.89 3.96
C ILE A 68 4.83 -2.83 3.16
N GLY A 69 5.81 -3.25 2.37
CA GLY A 69 6.59 -2.37 1.50
C GLY A 69 5.75 -1.86 0.33
N THR A 70 5.96 -0.61 -0.05
CA THR A 70 5.34 -0.04 -1.25
C THR A 70 6.39 0.67 -2.10
N LEU A 71 6.52 0.29 -3.36
CA LEU A 71 7.34 0.94 -4.36
C LEU A 71 6.41 1.43 -5.48
N ALA A 72 5.85 2.61 -5.27
CA ALA A 72 4.76 3.13 -6.08
C ALA A 72 4.83 4.65 -6.22
N TRP A 73 4.21 5.16 -7.27
CA TRP A 73 4.01 6.58 -7.47
C TRP A 73 2.81 7.11 -6.68
N ASN A 74 2.70 8.44 -6.53
CA ASN A 74 1.59 9.07 -5.83
C ASN A 74 0.34 9.10 -6.72
N ASN A 75 -0.50 8.09 -6.56
CA ASN A 75 -1.78 7.96 -7.24
C ASN A 75 -2.81 7.28 -6.34
N ARG A 76 -4.04 7.06 -6.83
CA ARG A 76 -5.12 6.41 -6.09
C ARG A 76 -4.70 5.07 -5.48
N ARG A 77 -4.02 4.22 -6.24
CA ARG A 77 -3.63 2.88 -5.82
C ARG A 77 -2.72 2.91 -4.57
N HIS A 78 -1.78 3.87 -4.56
CA HIS A 78 -0.89 4.07 -3.41
C HIS A 78 -1.64 4.71 -2.23
N LEU A 79 -2.56 5.64 -2.50
CA LEU A 79 -3.41 6.25 -1.47
C LEU A 79 -4.26 5.20 -0.74
N GLU A 80 -4.82 4.24 -1.46
CA GLU A 80 -5.58 3.12 -0.88
C GLU A 80 -4.71 2.26 0.05
N LEU A 81 -3.43 2.04 -0.27
CA LEU A 81 -2.48 1.35 0.60
C LEU A 81 -2.16 2.16 1.87
N TYR A 82 -1.99 3.48 1.76
CA TYR A 82 -1.76 4.36 2.90
C TYR A 82 -2.86 4.29 3.97
N PHE A 83 -4.07 3.96 3.57
CA PHE A 83 -5.18 3.78 4.51
C PHE A 83 -5.46 2.32 4.83
N GLY A 84 -5.39 1.44 3.83
CA GLY A 84 -5.73 0.03 3.99
C GLY A 84 -4.75 -0.73 4.88
N VAL A 85 -3.46 -0.47 4.75
CA VAL A 85 -2.42 -1.15 5.53
C VAL A 85 -2.45 -0.69 7.00
N PRO A 86 -2.31 0.61 7.34
CA PRO A 86 -2.35 1.04 8.73
C PRO A 86 -3.72 0.90 9.37
N GLY A 87 -4.80 0.93 8.58
CA GLY A 87 -6.16 0.70 9.06
C GLY A 87 -6.35 -0.65 9.76
N MET A 88 -5.54 -1.65 9.39
CA MET A 88 -5.52 -2.97 10.02
C MET A 88 -4.40 -3.13 11.06
N GLY A 89 -3.71 -2.05 11.40
CA GLY A 89 -2.62 -2.06 12.39
C GLY A 89 -1.28 -2.57 11.86
N MET A 90 -1.14 -2.69 10.56
CA MET A 90 0.13 -2.97 9.88
C MET A 90 0.91 -1.67 9.61
N VAL A 91 2.16 -1.78 9.20
CA VAL A 91 3.02 -0.64 8.88
C VAL A 91 3.15 -0.50 7.36
N CYS A 92 2.70 0.62 6.81
CA CYS A 92 2.95 0.96 5.42
C CYS A 92 4.38 1.51 5.28
N HIS A 93 5.30 0.71 4.74
CA HIS A 93 6.70 1.06 4.56
C HIS A 93 6.92 1.55 3.12
N THR A 94 6.98 2.86 2.95
CA THR A 94 7.16 3.46 1.63
C THR A 94 8.62 3.50 1.23
N LEU A 95 8.92 2.92 0.07
CA LEU A 95 10.27 2.86 -0.48
C LEU A 95 10.48 4.00 -1.49
N ASN A 96 11.59 4.71 -1.35
CA ASN A 96 11.92 5.75 -2.32
C ASN A 96 12.45 5.12 -3.62
N PRO A 97 11.77 5.30 -4.76
CA PRO A 97 12.15 4.69 -6.03
C PRO A 97 13.47 5.22 -6.63
N ARG A 98 14.04 6.27 -6.04
CA ARG A 98 15.31 6.86 -6.47
C ARG A 98 16.53 6.31 -5.73
N LEU A 99 16.33 5.38 -4.80
CA LEU A 99 17.43 4.72 -4.11
C LEU A 99 18.18 3.77 -5.04
N ALA A 100 19.47 3.57 -4.77
CA ALA A 100 20.25 2.56 -5.45
C ALA A 100 19.72 1.14 -5.14
N PRO A 101 19.88 0.18 -6.07
CA PRO A 101 19.35 -1.17 -5.90
C PRO A 101 19.78 -1.87 -4.60
N ASP A 102 21.03 -1.75 -4.21
CA ASP A 102 21.59 -2.29 -2.97
C ASP A 102 20.97 -1.67 -1.72
N GLN A 103 20.66 -0.37 -1.76
CA GLN A 103 19.96 0.31 -0.69
C GLN A 103 18.51 -0.18 -0.56
N LEU A 104 17.81 -0.42 -1.68
CA LEU A 104 16.47 -0.99 -1.66
C LEU A 104 16.47 -2.39 -1.03
N VAL A 105 17.40 -3.24 -1.41
CA VAL A 105 17.58 -4.57 -0.80
C VAL A 105 17.82 -4.46 0.70
N TYR A 106 18.73 -3.56 1.09
CA TYR A 106 19.05 -3.36 2.50
C TYR A 106 17.81 -2.94 3.31
N ILE A 107 17.09 -1.89 2.89
CA ILE A 107 15.97 -1.37 3.68
C ILE A 107 14.79 -2.34 3.76
N VAL A 108 14.48 -3.06 2.68
CA VAL A 108 13.41 -4.08 2.66
C VAL A 108 13.72 -5.21 3.65
N ASN A 109 14.94 -5.74 3.58
CA ASN A 109 15.35 -6.84 4.47
C ASN A 109 15.52 -6.36 5.92
N HIS A 110 16.11 -5.17 6.13
CA HIS A 110 16.30 -4.60 7.47
C HIS A 110 14.95 -4.33 8.16
N ALA A 111 14.00 -3.75 7.44
CA ALA A 111 12.64 -3.55 7.95
C ALA A 111 11.89 -4.88 8.12
N SER A 112 12.37 -5.97 7.52
CA SER A 112 11.69 -7.26 7.46
C SER A 112 10.30 -7.14 6.82
N ASP A 113 10.22 -6.46 5.67
CA ASP A 113 8.99 -6.35 4.91
C ASP A 113 8.46 -7.74 4.54
N ARG A 114 7.14 -7.97 4.74
CA ARG A 114 6.49 -9.26 4.48
C ARG A 114 5.88 -9.34 3.09
N MET A 115 5.31 -8.23 2.64
CA MET A 115 4.74 -8.08 1.30
C MET A 115 5.31 -6.83 0.67
N LEU A 116 5.41 -6.82 -0.66
CA LEU A 116 5.83 -5.65 -1.42
C LEU A 116 4.81 -5.36 -2.52
N PHE A 117 4.23 -4.17 -2.49
CA PHE A 117 3.37 -3.66 -3.55
C PHE A 117 4.21 -2.80 -4.50
N ILE A 118 4.15 -3.12 -5.79
CA ILE A 118 4.93 -2.41 -6.82
C ILE A 118 4.05 -1.94 -7.96
N GLU A 119 4.41 -0.84 -8.59
CA GLU A 119 3.86 -0.47 -9.90
C GLU A 119 4.64 -1.08 -11.05
N LYS A 120 3.98 -1.18 -12.21
CA LYS A 120 4.53 -1.78 -13.43
C LYS A 120 5.90 -1.21 -13.81
N THR A 121 6.09 0.09 -13.62
CA THR A 121 7.36 0.79 -13.86
C THR A 121 8.56 0.16 -13.15
N PHE A 122 8.33 -0.47 -11.99
CA PHE A 122 9.39 -1.04 -11.14
C PHE A 122 9.57 -2.55 -11.33
N VAL A 123 8.78 -3.19 -12.17
CA VAL A 123 8.90 -4.64 -12.45
C VAL A 123 10.32 -5.02 -12.91
N PRO A 124 10.97 -4.31 -13.86
CA PRO A 124 12.32 -4.67 -14.29
C PRO A 124 13.39 -4.53 -13.20
N LEU A 125 13.21 -3.59 -12.28
CA LEU A 125 14.08 -3.41 -11.13
C LEU A 125 13.92 -4.56 -10.13
N ILE A 126 12.69 -4.82 -9.72
CA ILE A 126 12.39 -5.84 -8.71
C ILE A 126 12.68 -7.25 -9.23
N ALA A 127 12.49 -7.53 -10.51
CA ALA A 127 12.89 -8.80 -11.11
C ALA A 127 14.39 -9.10 -10.92
N LYS A 128 15.23 -8.08 -11.04
CA LYS A 128 16.69 -8.23 -10.83
C LYS A 128 17.09 -8.40 -9.35
N LEU A 129 16.25 -7.90 -8.44
CA LEU A 129 16.53 -7.92 -6.99
C LEU A 129 15.81 -9.04 -6.25
N ARG A 130 14.88 -9.74 -6.91
CA ARG A 130 13.96 -10.69 -6.29
C ARG A 130 14.61 -11.67 -5.33
N ASP A 131 15.71 -12.30 -5.77
CA ASP A 131 16.42 -13.31 -4.99
C ASP A 131 17.13 -12.75 -3.75
N GLN A 132 17.38 -11.45 -3.75
CA GLN A 132 18.02 -10.74 -2.63
C GLN A 132 17.00 -10.23 -1.59
N LEU A 133 15.70 -10.17 -1.96
CA LEU A 133 14.61 -9.73 -1.08
C LEU A 133 14.09 -10.90 -0.24
N THR A 134 14.89 -11.32 0.72
CA THR A 134 14.73 -12.61 1.43
C THR A 134 13.60 -12.63 2.47
N THR A 135 13.11 -11.47 2.90
CA THR A 135 12.05 -11.37 3.91
C THR A 135 10.64 -11.40 3.33
N LEU A 136 10.52 -11.18 2.00
CA LEU A 136 9.23 -11.09 1.32
C LEU A 136 8.57 -12.46 1.17
N ARG A 137 7.31 -12.55 1.60
CA ARG A 137 6.42 -13.70 1.37
C ARG A 137 5.67 -13.60 0.04
N GLY A 138 5.55 -12.38 -0.53
CA GLY A 138 4.89 -12.15 -1.81
C GLY A 138 5.09 -10.74 -2.32
N ILE A 139 4.86 -10.58 -3.61
CA ILE A 139 4.88 -9.29 -4.31
C ILE A 139 3.52 -9.12 -4.98
N VAL A 140 3.00 -7.90 -4.99
CA VAL A 140 1.71 -7.56 -5.60
C VAL A 140 1.91 -6.44 -6.60
N LEU A 141 1.46 -6.66 -7.84
CA LEU A 141 1.44 -5.64 -8.87
C LEU A 141 0.22 -4.74 -8.70
N LEU A 142 0.44 -3.44 -8.63
CA LEU A 142 -0.62 -2.43 -8.66
C LEU A 142 -1.07 -2.19 -10.11
N GLY A 143 -2.40 -2.09 -10.32
CA GLY A 143 -2.97 -1.83 -11.64
C GLY A 143 -3.59 -3.04 -12.31
N GLY A 144 -3.51 -4.22 -11.72
CA GLY A 144 -4.16 -5.42 -12.21
C GLY A 144 -3.20 -6.49 -12.71
N ARG A 145 -3.76 -7.56 -13.26
CA ARG A 145 -2.99 -8.70 -13.77
C ARG A 145 -2.21 -8.32 -15.02
N ASP A 146 -0.94 -8.66 -15.04
CA ASP A 146 -0.02 -8.47 -16.17
C ASP A 146 0.82 -9.74 -16.33
N GLU A 147 0.66 -10.43 -17.46
CA GLU A 147 1.30 -11.73 -17.71
C GLU A 147 2.83 -11.58 -17.90
N GLU A 148 3.27 -10.47 -18.50
CA GLU A 148 4.69 -10.19 -18.67
C GLU A 148 5.37 -9.94 -17.32
N ALA A 149 4.72 -9.17 -16.44
CA ALA A 149 5.21 -8.94 -15.10
C ALA A 149 5.24 -10.23 -14.26
N ALA A 150 4.20 -11.06 -14.38
CA ALA A 150 4.13 -12.36 -13.70
C ALA A 150 5.21 -13.34 -14.18
N ALA A 151 5.57 -13.28 -15.47
CA ALA A 151 6.68 -14.08 -16.01
C ALA A 151 8.03 -13.56 -15.53
N ALA A 152 8.18 -12.25 -15.34
CA ALA A 152 9.44 -11.62 -14.90
C ALA A 152 9.72 -11.81 -13.41
N ILE A 153 8.68 -11.92 -12.57
CA ILE A 153 8.82 -12.02 -11.10
C ILE A 153 8.08 -13.27 -10.61
N PRO A 154 8.78 -14.36 -10.29
CA PRO A 154 8.16 -15.54 -9.70
C PRO A 154 7.44 -15.21 -8.39
N GLY A 155 6.17 -15.59 -8.28
CA GLY A 155 5.33 -15.36 -7.10
C GLY A 155 4.70 -13.97 -7.02
N LEU A 156 4.60 -13.27 -8.16
CA LEU A 156 3.83 -12.03 -8.32
C LEU A 156 2.32 -12.30 -8.25
#